data_446e1d285c561ee949712fce47453ffb
#
_entry.id   446e1d285c561ee949712fce47453ffb
#
_cell.length_a   1.000
_cell.length_b   1.000
_cell.length_c   1.000
_cell.angle_alpha   90.00
_cell.angle_beta   90.00
_cell.angle_gamma   90.00
#
_symmetry.space_group_name_H-M   'P 1'
#
loop_
_entity.id
_entity.type
_entity.pdbx_description
1 polymer ?
#
loop_
_entity_poly.entity_id
_entity_poly.type
_entity_poly.pdbx_seq_one_letter_code
_entity_poly.pdbx_strand_id
1 'polypeptide(L)'
;MKTLTTDKRFERLKGVCMVGAGVALSFLLERCLGCFPVGIFRFPLNILVLALWMVLMTMMYRGRAGSACARFMLSREATWLALGMMVAIGITLGLQLKPSSTAWPTVVSLLFVQSHLLLVVLRGWRTKRGIRWRFCLTHIGLLLALGAGFWGAPDREQLRAPVQRYPSNDAYTMEGEERRLPYTLELKDFSIEEAENGTPTHYEAQVMVDGTMVTLRVNHPYARTISEKIYLISFPTSPRGERYAIVEIVSEPWQWLSATGIIMLLAGAMLLFVQGPRKGRPLPNPLPRRGDSESAEIKLHTKYKKTINDNENNKL
;
A
#
# COMPACT_ATOMS: atom_id res chain seq x y z
N MET A 1 22.49 -17.61 30.03
CA MET A 1 22.02 -17.55 28.62
C MET A 1 20.49 -17.61 28.46
N LYS A 2 19.72 -18.28 29.33
CA LYS A 2 18.23 -18.35 29.31
C LYS A 2 17.54 -17.03 29.65
N THR A 3 18.05 -16.23 30.56
CA THR A 3 17.45 -14.94 31.01
C THR A 3 17.42 -13.87 29.93
N LEU A 4 18.48 -13.75 29.10
CA LEU A 4 18.56 -12.77 28.01
C LEU A 4 17.57 -13.04 26.86
N THR A 5 17.18 -14.30 26.65
CA THR A 5 16.21 -14.68 25.60
C THR A 5 14.77 -14.42 26.07
N THR A 6 14.49 -14.58 27.36
CA THR A 6 13.19 -14.33 27.99
C THR A 6 12.86 -12.83 27.95
N ASP A 7 13.83 -11.97 28.24
CA ASP A 7 13.67 -10.52 28.26
C ASP A 7 13.33 -9.96 26.84
N LYS A 8 14.04 -10.43 25.80
CA LYS A 8 13.73 -10.06 24.42
C LYS A 8 12.36 -10.52 23.95
N ARG A 9 11.87 -11.66 24.41
CA ARG A 9 10.55 -12.19 24.09
C ARG A 9 9.44 -11.35 24.74
N PHE A 10 9.69 -10.93 25.98
CA PHE A 10 8.77 -10.08 26.74
C PHE A 10 8.65 -8.66 26.12
N GLU A 11 9.77 -8.05 25.70
CA GLU A 11 9.76 -6.77 24.99
C GLU A 11 8.95 -6.81 23.68
N ARG A 12 9.05 -7.91 22.94
CA ARG A 12 8.28 -8.09 21.69
C ARG A 12 6.80 -8.26 21.94
N LEU A 13 6.43 -9.02 22.98
CA LEU A 13 5.05 -9.19 23.38
C LEU A 13 4.42 -7.88 23.81
N LYS A 14 5.13 -7.07 24.60
CA LYS A 14 4.70 -5.70 24.93
C LYS A 14 4.40 -4.87 23.70
N GLY A 15 5.28 -4.91 22.67
CA GLY A 15 5.06 -4.18 21.42
C GLY A 15 3.79 -4.62 20.68
N VAL A 16 3.53 -5.93 20.60
CA VAL A 16 2.28 -6.47 20.01
C VAL A 16 1.05 -6.00 20.80
N CYS A 17 1.12 -6.08 22.14
CA CYS A 17 0.03 -5.61 23.00
C CYS A 17 -0.23 -4.11 22.85
N MET A 18 0.82 -3.28 22.73
CA MET A 18 0.67 -1.84 22.50
C MET A 18 -0.02 -1.52 21.18
N VAL A 19 0.35 -2.20 20.11
CA VAL A 19 -0.31 -2.01 18.81
C VAL A 19 -1.76 -2.50 18.87
N GLY A 20 -2.01 -3.66 19.48
CA GLY A 20 -3.36 -4.17 19.70
C GLY A 20 -4.23 -3.21 20.52
N ALA A 21 -3.67 -2.62 21.59
CA ALA A 21 -4.35 -1.59 22.38
C ALA A 21 -4.63 -0.32 21.57
N GLY A 22 -3.69 0.11 20.72
CA GLY A 22 -3.89 1.25 19.80
C GLY A 22 -5.03 1.03 18.81
N VAL A 23 -5.11 -0.18 18.24
CA VAL A 23 -6.22 -0.56 17.35
C VAL A 23 -7.54 -0.63 18.14
N ALA A 24 -7.55 -1.22 19.34
CA ALA A 24 -8.75 -1.26 20.17
C ALA A 24 -9.23 0.14 20.58
N LEU A 25 -8.31 1.03 20.93
CA LEU A 25 -8.62 2.45 21.21
C LEU A 25 -9.21 3.15 19.99
N SER A 26 -8.72 2.83 18.78
CA SER A 26 -9.25 3.43 17.54
C SER A 26 -10.73 3.05 17.29
N PHE A 27 -11.17 1.85 17.69
CA PHE A 27 -12.60 1.49 17.67
C PHE A 27 -13.42 2.32 18.66
N LEU A 28 -12.87 2.63 19.83
CA LEU A 28 -13.52 3.53 20.80
C LEU A 28 -13.62 4.96 20.24
N LEU A 29 -12.56 5.45 19.60
CA LEU A 29 -12.58 6.76 18.93
C LEU A 29 -13.66 6.82 17.85
N GLU A 30 -13.79 5.76 17.03
CA GLU A 30 -14.86 5.66 16.02
C GLU A 30 -16.26 5.75 16.65
N ARG A 31 -16.46 5.11 17.80
CA ARG A 31 -17.75 5.17 18.51
C ARG A 31 -18.06 6.52 19.14
N CYS A 32 -17.02 7.24 19.60
CA CYS A 32 -17.19 8.53 20.31
C CYS A 32 -17.17 9.72 19.36
N LEU A 33 -16.33 9.71 18.34
CA LEU A 33 -16.06 10.85 17.46
C LEU A 33 -16.62 10.68 16.03
N GLY A 34 -17.10 9.48 15.69
CA GLY A 34 -17.47 9.13 14.31
C GLY A 34 -16.25 8.89 13.42
N CYS A 35 -16.41 9.01 12.11
CA CYS A 35 -15.34 8.78 11.13
C CYS A 35 -14.18 9.76 11.30
N PHE A 36 -12.98 9.33 10.89
CA PHE A 36 -11.79 10.20 10.86
C PHE A 36 -12.02 11.39 9.93
N PRO A 37 -11.77 12.63 10.39
CA PRO A 37 -12.07 13.86 9.64
C PRO A 37 -11.05 14.10 8.51
N VAL A 38 -11.10 13.28 7.46
CA VAL A 38 -10.14 13.29 6.33
C VAL A 38 -10.04 14.68 5.69
N GLY A 39 -11.15 15.39 5.58
CA GLY A 39 -11.21 16.71 4.93
C GLY A 39 -10.32 17.79 5.55
N ILE A 40 -10.00 17.67 6.85
CA ILE A 40 -9.08 18.61 7.52
C ILE A 40 -7.65 18.47 6.98
N PHE A 41 -7.28 17.26 6.54
CA PHE A 41 -5.91 16.94 6.08
C PHE A 41 -5.71 17.18 4.58
N ARG A 42 -6.46 18.07 3.95
CA ARG A 42 -6.23 18.49 2.57
C ARG A 42 -4.90 19.23 2.40
N PHE A 43 -4.42 19.31 1.16
CA PHE A 43 -3.26 20.13 0.82
C PHE A 43 -3.42 21.57 1.34
N PRO A 44 -2.38 22.15 1.97
CA PRO A 44 -1.00 21.67 2.12
C PRO A 44 -0.74 20.85 3.39
N LEU A 45 -1.75 20.65 4.28
CA LEU A 45 -1.55 20.07 5.61
C LEU A 45 -1.10 18.59 5.53
N ASN A 46 -1.64 17.81 4.59
CA ASN A 46 -1.22 16.43 4.39
C ASN A 46 0.28 16.29 4.07
N ILE A 47 0.83 17.20 3.25
CA ILE A 47 2.26 17.20 2.91
C ILE A 47 3.11 17.57 4.13
N LEU A 48 2.68 18.54 4.93
CA LEU A 48 3.38 18.93 6.15
C LEU A 48 3.41 17.77 7.16
N VAL A 49 2.27 17.11 7.36
CA VAL A 49 2.17 15.96 8.28
C VAL A 49 2.97 14.76 7.74
N LEU A 50 2.94 14.50 6.43
CA LEU A 50 3.77 13.48 5.79
C LEU A 50 5.27 13.77 6.00
N ALA A 51 5.70 15.00 5.78
CA ALA A 51 7.11 15.39 5.99
C ALA A 51 7.53 15.22 7.45
N LEU A 52 6.70 15.67 8.40
CA LEU A 52 6.95 15.48 9.83
C LEU A 52 7.03 14.00 10.19
N TRP A 53 6.09 13.18 9.70
CA TRP A 53 6.10 11.74 9.91
C TRP A 53 7.37 11.08 9.35
N MET A 54 7.81 11.45 8.14
CA MET A 54 9.05 10.94 7.55
C MET A 54 10.27 11.30 8.39
N VAL A 55 10.35 12.54 8.90
CA VAL A 55 11.42 12.98 9.80
C VAL A 55 11.42 12.16 11.10
N LEU A 56 10.26 12.00 11.74
CA LEU A 56 10.12 11.21 12.96
C LEU A 56 10.55 9.75 12.77
N MET A 57 10.13 9.11 11.67
CA MET A 57 10.51 7.73 11.36
C MET A 57 12.03 7.62 11.09
N THR A 58 12.61 8.60 10.42
CA THR A 58 14.06 8.64 10.16
C THR A 58 14.86 8.83 11.45
N MET A 59 14.41 9.71 12.34
CA MET A 59 15.01 9.91 13.67
C MET A 59 14.90 8.64 14.52
N MET A 60 13.73 8.00 14.52
CA MET A 60 13.51 6.72 15.21
C MET A 60 14.43 5.63 14.66
N TYR A 61 14.62 5.57 13.33
CA TYR A 61 15.54 4.63 12.72
C TYR A 61 17.00 4.87 13.12
N ARG A 62 17.45 6.12 13.18
CA ARG A 62 18.80 6.48 13.64
C ARG A 62 19.03 6.16 15.12
N GLY A 63 18.06 6.44 15.97
CA GLY A 63 18.07 6.14 17.40
C GLY A 63 17.74 4.69 17.77
N ARG A 64 17.60 3.77 16.81
CA ARG A 64 17.07 2.40 17.01
C ARG A 64 17.83 1.56 18.03
N ALA A 65 19.11 1.82 18.25
CA ALA A 65 19.91 1.06 19.21
C ALA A 65 19.39 1.23 20.65
N GLY A 66 18.94 2.44 21.00
CA GLY A 66 18.40 2.76 22.32
C GLY A 66 16.86 2.63 22.45
N SER A 67 16.13 2.65 21.33
CA SER A 67 14.66 2.66 21.34
C SER A 67 14.04 1.26 21.27
N ALA A 68 13.25 0.89 22.30
CA ALA A 68 12.48 -0.36 22.31
C ALA A 68 11.44 -0.39 21.18
N CYS A 69 10.80 0.76 20.90
CA CYS A 69 9.83 0.91 19.82
C CYS A 69 10.44 0.61 18.46
N ALA A 70 11.60 1.22 18.13
CA ALA A 70 12.28 0.99 16.86
C ALA A 70 12.75 -0.47 16.72
N ARG A 71 13.21 -1.11 17.81
CA ARG A 71 13.58 -2.54 17.80
C ARG A 71 12.37 -3.43 17.54
N PHE A 72 11.23 -3.12 18.15
CA PHE A 72 9.97 -3.84 17.88
C PHE A 72 9.53 -3.64 16.44
N MET A 73 9.44 -2.39 15.96
CA MET A 73 9.02 -2.09 14.59
C MET A 73 9.89 -2.75 13.50
N LEU A 74 11.14 -3.10 13.79
CA LEU A 74 12.04 -3.82 12.88
C LEU A 74 12.07 -5.34 13.15
N SER A 75 11.20 -5.86 14.00
CA SER A 75 11.11 -7.28 14.37
C SER A 75 10.26 -8.07 13.38
N ARG A 76 10.35 -9.40 13.44
CA ARG A 76 9.52 -10.32 12.64
C ARG A 76 8.06 -10.27 13.08
N GLU A 77 7.82 -10.08 14.35
CA GLU A 77 6.50 -9.97 14.94
C GLU A 77 5.74 -8.75 14.39
N ALA A 78 6.42 -7.60 14.26
CA ALA A 78 5.84 -6.41 13.61
C ALA A 78 5.54 -6.65 12.12
N THR A 79 6.38 -7.42 11.42
CA THR A 79 6.13 -7.79 10.01
C THR A 79 4.87 -8.65 9.88
N TRP A 80 4.71 -9.68 10.71
CA TRP A 80 3.51 -10.52 10.69
C TRP A 80 2.25 -9.73 11.03
N LEU A 81 2.36 -8.81 12.01
CA LEU A 81 1.25 -7.94 12.39
C LEU A 81 0.88 -6.99 11.25
N ALA A 82 1.86 -6.38 10.59
CA ALA A 82 1.62 -5.51 9.43
C ALA A 82 0.96 -6.26 8.26
N LEU A 83 1.42 -7.48 7.95
CA LEU A 83 0.80 -8.33 6.94
C LEU A 83 -0.63 -8.72 7.30
N GLY A 84 -0.87 -9.10 8.57
CA GLY A 84 -2.21 -9.41 9.06
C GLY A 84 -3.16 -8.22 8.96
N MET A 85 -2.70 -7.02 9.34
CA MET A 85 -3.49 -5.78 9.18
C MET A 85 -3.78 -5.48 7.71
N MET A 86 -2.82 -5.65 6.79
CA MET A 86 -3.05 -5.45 5.35
C MET A 86 -4.12 -6.39 4.81
N VAL A 87 -4.07 -7.66 5.21
CA VAL A 87 -5.10 -8.64 4.80
C VAL A 87 -6.47 -8.26 5.38
N ALA A 88 -6.53 -7.91 6.68
CA ALA A 88 -7.78 -7.49 7.31
C ALA A 88 -8.38 -6.24 6.64
N ILE A 89 -7.56 -5.21 6.36
CA ILE A 89 -7.99 -4.00 5.63
C ILE A 89 -8.47 -4.38 4.23
N GLY A 90 -7.72 -5.21 3.49
CA GLY A 90 -8.10 -5.65 2.16
C GLY A 90 -9.45 -6.37 2.13
N ILE A 91 -9.70 -7.25 3.10
CA ILE A 91 -10.98 -7.96 3.24
C ILE A 91 -12.11 -6.99 3.58
N THR A 92 -11.93 -6.12 4.58
CA THR A 92 -12.98 -5.19 5.04
C THR A 92 -13.36 -4.19 3.94
N LEU A 93 -12.40 -3.62 3.25
CA LEU A 93 -12.65 -2.68 2.16
C LEU A 93 -13.16 -3.39 0.89
N GLY A 94 -12.59 -4.54 0.54
CA GLY A 94 -13.01 -5.31 -0.65
C GLY A 94 -14.43 -5.86 -0.55
N LEU A 95 -14.87 -6.26 0.64
CA LEU A 95 -16.25 -6.70 0.91
C LEU A 95 -17.19 -5.55 1.32
N GLN A 96 -16.71 -4.31 1.28
CA GLN A 96 -17.46 -3.11 1.72
C GLN A 96 -18.03 -3.24 3.13
N LEU A 97 -17.33 -3.97 3.99
CA LEU A 97 -17.69 -4.12 5.40
C LEU A 97 -17.37 -2.83 6.17
N LYS A 98 -18.06 -2.63 7.28
CA LYS A 98 -17.62 -1.62 8.26
C LYS A 98 -16.50 -2.23 9.12
N PRO A 99 -15.43 -1.49 9.45
CA PRO A 99 -15.20 -0.05 9.23
C PRO A 99 -14.82 0.33 7.79
N SER A 100 -15.19 1.55 7.39
CA SER A 100 -14.90 2.14 6.09
C SER A 100 -13.43 2.57 5.93
N SER A 101 -13.04 3.05 4.75
CA SER A 101 -11.69 3.60 4.50
C SER A 101 -11.35 4.81 5.40
N THR A 102 -12.36 5.54 5.84
CA THR A 102 -12.22 6.71 6.75
C THR A 102 -12.41 6.35 8.21
N ALA A 103 -12.56 5.08 8.57
CA ALA A 103 -12.66 4.64 9.95
C ALA A 103 -11.31 4.76 10.68
N TRP A 104 -11.32 5.18 11.94
CA TRP A 104 -10.13 5.28 12.78
C TRP A 104 -9.29 3.99 12.82
N PRO A 105 -9.88 2.78 12.95
CA PRO A 105 -9.10 1.54 12.90
C PRO A 105 -8.34 1.34 11.59
N THR A 106 -8.95 1.71 10.47
CA THR A 106 -8.31 1.63 9.15
C THR A 106 -7.13 2.60 9.05
N VAL A 107 -7.33 3.86 9.46
CA VAL A 107 -6.31 4.91 9.45
C VAL A 107 -5.11 4.53 10.34
N VAL A 108 -5.36 4.11 11.57
CA VAL A 108 -4.31 3.71 12.53
C VAL A 108 -3.53 2.50 12.01
N SER A 109 -4.24 1.50 11.48
CA SER A 109 -3.60 0.30 10.93
C SER A 109 -2.76 0.60 9.69
N LEU A 110 -3.24 1.45 8.77
CA LEU A 110 -2.47 1.88 7.59
C LEU A 110 -1.24 2.70 7.99
N LEU A 111 -1.37 3.57 8.97
CA LEU A 111 -0.22 4.35 9.49
C LEU A 111 0.84 3.43 10.11
N PHE A 112 0.42 2.40 10.86
CA PHE A 112 1.34 1.39 11.39
C PHE A 112 2.05 0.62 10.27
N VAL A 113 1.30 0.14 9.28
CA VAL A 113 1.86 -0.60 8.12
C VAL A 113 2.88 0.26 7.37
N GLN A 114 2.54 1.51 7.07
CA GLN A 114 3.46 2.42 6.36
C GLN A 114 4.71 2.74 7.20
N SER A 115 4.55 2.94 8.52
CA SER A 115 5.67 3.18 9.42
C SER A 115 6.62 1.98 9.47
N HIS A 116 6.06 0.77 9.59
CA HIS A 116 6.84 -0.46 9.51
C HIS A 116 7.57 -0.59 8.17
N LEU A 117 6.85 -0.39 7.06
CA LEU A 117 7.39 -0.51 5.70
C LEU A 117 8.51 0.51 5.45
N LEU A 118 8.34 1.77 5.86
CA LEU A 118 9.39 2.80 5.74
C LEU A 118 10.65 2.40 6.51
N LEU A 119 10.53 1.90 7.73
CA LEU A 119 11.67 1.44 8.53
C LEU A 119 12.37 0.23 7.89
N VAL A 120 11.60 -0.69 7.30
CA VAL A 120 12.13 -1.82 6.54
C VAL A 120 12.90 -1.34 5.31
N VAL A 121 12.39 -0.35 4.58
CA VAL A 121 13.07 0.29 3.45
C VAL A 121 14.38 0.95 3.90
N LEU A 122 14.35 1.78 4.95
CA LEU A 122 15.53 2.45 5.50
C LEU A 122 16.62 1.45 5.94
N ARG A 123 16.23 0.28 6.45
CA ARG A 123 17.14 -0.79 6.84
C ARG A 123 17.68 -1.58 5.66
N GLY A 124 16.86 -1.81 4.62
CA GLY A 124 17.10 -2.86 3.63
C GLY A 124 17.58 -2.41 2.26
N TRP A 125 17.49 -1.11 1.92
CA TRP A 125 17.73 -0.60 0.56
C TRP A 125 19.17 -0.77 0.06
N ARG A 126 20.16 -0.79 0.99
CA ARG A 126 21.58 -0.87 0.66
C ARG A 126 22.31 -1.92 1.50
N THR A 127 23.31 -2.55 0.90
CA THR A 127 24.25 -3.46 1.56
C THR A 127 25.69 -3.05 1.23
N LYS A 128 26.67 -3.68 1.85
CA LYS A 128 28.09 -3.49 1.51
C LYS A 128 28.40 -3.75 0.03
N ARG A 129 27.56 -4.55 -0.65
CA ARG A 129 27.69 -4.91 -2.08
C ARG A 129 26.92 -3.95 -3.02
N GLY A 130 26.31 -2.86 -2.50
CA GLY A 130 25.54 -1.89 -3.27
C GLY A 130 24.03 -1.92 -3.02
N ILE A 131 23.28 -1.27 -3.92
CA ILE A 131 21.82 -1.15 -3.86
C ILE A 131 21.16 -2.48 -4.18
N ARG A 132 20.12 -2.81 -3.43
CA ARG A 132 19.31 -4.02 -3.61
C ARG A 132 18.11 -3.73 -4.49
N TRP A 133 18.30 -3.58 -5.79
CA TRP A 133 17.26 -3.13 -6.73
C TRP A 133 15.94 -3.87 -6.62
N ARG A 134 15.95 -5.22 -6.55
CA ARG A 134 14.73 -6.03 -6.36
C ARG A 134 13.97 -5.64 -5.10
N PHE A 135 14.69 -5.47 -4.01
CA PHE A 135 14.12 -5.05 -2.73
C PHE A 135 13.59 -3.62 -2.82
N CYS A 136 14.34 -2.70 -3.43
CA CYS A 136 13.92 -1.31 -3.59
C CYS A 136 12.66 -1.20 -4.44
N LEU A 137 12.61 -1.83 -5.60
CA LEU A 137 11.45 -1.78 -6.48
C LEU A 137 10.18 -2.31 -5.80
N THR A 138 10.25 -3.45 -5.09
CA THR A 138 9.08 -4.01 -4.43
C THR A 138 8.65 -3.22 -3.20
N HIS A 139 9.58 -2.83 -2.32
CA HIS A 139 9.22 -2.20 -1.03
C HIS A 139 8.99 -0.69 -1.16
N ILE A 140 9.81 0.01 -1.96
CA ILE A 140 9.58 1.43 -2.24
C ILE A 140 8.33 1.59 -3.11
N GLY A 141 8.14 0.72 -4.12
CA GLY A 141 6.92 0.72 -4.93
C GLY A 141 5.65 0.54 -4.10
N LEU A 142 5.68 -0.42 -3.15
CA LEU A 142 4.57 -0.62 -2.21
C LEU A 142 4.35 0.59 -1.30
N LEU A 143 5.45 1.17 -0.78
CA LEU A 143 5.36 2.37 0.07
C LEU A 143 4.77 3.56 -0.68
N LEU A 144 5.16 3.76 -1.95
CA LEU A 144 4.61 4.83 -2.79
C LEU A 144 3.13 4.60 -3.12
N ALA A 145 2.75 3.39 -3.51
CA ALA A 145 1.35 3.08 -3.84
C ALA A 145 0.42 3.25 -2.63
N LEU A 146 0.79 2.67 -1.48
CA LEU A 146 0.04 2.82 -0.23
C LEU A 146 0.08 4.25 0.30
N GLY A 147 1.24 4.92 0.20
CA GLY A 147 1.42 6.30 0.61
C GLY A 147 0.55 7.25 -0.20
N ALA A 148 0.55 7.13 -1.52
CA ALA A 148 -0.30 7.96 -2.39
C ALA A 148 -1.79 7.77 -2.07
N GLY A 149 -2.24 6.54 -1.85
CA GLY A 149 -3.63 6.27 -1.46
C GLY A 149 -4.01 6.84 -0.09
N PHE A 150 -3.11 6.80 0.88
CA PHE A 150 -3.37 7.25 2.25
C PHE A 150 -3.24 8.77 2.40
N TRP A 151 -2.10 9.34 1.99
CA TRP A 151 -1.82 10.77 2.14
C TRP A 151 -2.52 11.62 1.08
N GLY A 152 -2.86 11.02 -0.07
CA GLY A 152 -3.60 11.66 -1.14
C GLY A 152 -5.13 11.56 -0.99
N ALA A 153 -5.64 10.70 -0.11
CA ALA A 153 -7.08 10.54 0.10
C ALA A 153 -7.82 11.85 0.44
N PRO A 154 -7.26 12.77 1.25
CA PRO A 154 -7.90 14.06 1.54
C PRO A 154 -8.07 14.96 0.32
N ASP A 155 -7.20 14.82 -0.68
CA ASP A 155 -7.18 15.67 -1.89
C ASP A 155 -8.07 15.11 -3.01
N ARG A 156 -8.61 13.90 -2.82
CA ARG A 156 -9.55 13.31 -3.76
C ARG A 156 -10.87 14.05 -3.70
N GLU A 157 -11.35 14.49 -4.86
CA GLU A 157 -12.63 15.16 -4.98
C GLU A 157 -13.51 14.46 -6.01
N GLN A 158 -14.78 14.29 -5.67
CA GLN A 158 -15.81 13.73 -6.56
C GLN A 158 -16.95 14.74 -6.64
N LEU A 159 -17.19 15.24 -7.85
CA LEU A 159 -18.24 16.21 -8.13
C LEU A 159 -19.22 15.62 -9.14
N ARG A 160 -20.49 15.93 -9.00
CA ARG A 160 -21.51 15.65 -10.01
C ARG A 160 -21.96 16.94 -10.67
N ALA A 161 -21.94 16.94 -12.01
CA ALA A 161 -22.37 18.10 -12.77
C ALA A 161 -23.54 17.73 -13.70
N PRO A 162 -24.67 18.45 -13.65
CA PRO A 162 -25.71 18.33 -14.66
C PRO A 162 -25.24 19.08 -15.91
N VAL A 163 -25.11 18.34 -17.02
CA VAL A 163 -24.68 18.90 -18.31
C VAL A 163 -25.92 19.13 -19.16
N GLN A 164 -26.19 20.41 -19.43
CA GLN A 164 -27.36 20.88 -20.17
C GLN A 164 -26.94 21.38 -21.56
N ARG A 165 -27.93 21.74 -22.41
CA ARG A 165 -27.68 22.25 -23.78
C ARG A 165 -27.10 23.66 -23.83
N TYR A 166 -26.84 24.28 -22.71
CA TYR A 166 -26.15 25.56 -22.57
C TYR A 166 -24.90 25.39 -21.68
N PRO A 167 -23.88 26.23 -21.91
CA PRO A 167 -22.65 26.16 -21.12
C PRO A 167 -22.94 26.42 -19.63
N SER A 168 -22.55 25.51 -18.76
CA SER A 168 -22.59 25.67 -17.32
C SER A 168 -21.27 25.19 -16.70
N ASN A 169 -20.92 25.77 -15.56
CA ASN A 169 -19.79 25.33 -14.74
C ASN A 169 -20.25 24.88 -13.33
N ASP A 170 -21.54 24.66 -13.16
CA ASP A 170 -22.10 24.24 -11.88
C ASP A 170 -21.85 22.76 -11.64
N ALA A 171 -21.38 22.45 -10.45
CA ALA A 171 -21.16 21.10 -9.97
C ALA A 171 -21.55 20.99 -8.50
N TYR A 172 -21.75 19.79 -8.02
CA TYR A 172 -22.20 19.52 -6.66
C TYR A 172 -21.33 18.41 -6.05
N THR A 173 -20.96 18.56 -4.78
CA THR A 173 -20.35 17.47 -4.02
C THR A 173 -21.36 16.34 -3.81
N MET A 174 -20.88 15.19 -3.32
CA MET A 174 -21.78 14.06 -2.98
C MET A 174 -22.75 14.40 -1.85
N GLU A 175 -22.40 15.39 -1.01
CA GLU A 175 -23.23 15.93 0.07
C GLU A 175 -24.21 17.01 -0.42
N GLY A 176 -24.14 17.41 -1.70
CA GLY A 176 -25.02 18.42 -2.31
C GLY A 176 -24.53 19.86 -2.18
N GLU A 177 -23.30 20.08 -1.71
CA GLU A 177 -22.71 21.42 -1.70
C GLU A 177 -22.38 21.87 -3.12
N GLU A 178 -22.75 23.11 -3.43
CA GLU A 178 -22.47 23.73 -4.72
C GLU A 178 -20.98 24.05 -4.88
N ARG A 179 -20.44 23.69 -6.03
CA ARG A 179 -19.07 24.00 -6.46
C ARG A 179 -19.08 24.55 -7.87
N ARG A 180 -18.07 25.33 -8.22
CA ARG A 180 -17.89 25.82 -9.60
C ARG A 180 -16.65 25.21 -10.22
N LEU A 181 -16.83 24.65 -11.40
CA LEU A 181 -15.73 24.13 -12.20
C LEU A 181 -14.93 25.29 -12.81
N PRO A 182 -13.62 25.14 -13.01
CA PRO A 182 -12.78 26.11 -13.69
C PRO A 182 -12.99 26.13 -15.23
N TYR A 183 -13.90 25.32 -15.74
CA TYR A 183 -14.25 25.18 -17.16
C TYR A 183 -15.75 24.95 -17.31
N THR A 184 -16.24 25.10 -18.54
CA THR A 184 -17.66 24.91 -18.86
C THR A 184 -17.92 23.54 -19.46
N LEU A 185 -19.12 23.00 -19.20
CA LEU A 185 -19.69 21.80 -19.78
C LEU A 185 -20.96 22.15 -20.53
N GLU A 186 -21.11 21.63 -21.75
CA GLU A 186 -22.30 21.84 -22.58
C GLU A 186 -22.64 20.54 -23.32
N LEU A 187 -23.88 20.09 -23.24
CA LEU A 187 -24.38 18.92 -23.96
C LEU A 187 -24.75 19.34 -25.40
N LYS A 188 -24.06 18.79 -26.39
CA LYS A 188 -24.35 19.04 -27.80
C LYS A 188 -25.30 18.02 -28.39
N ASP A 189 -25.05 16.75 -28.13
CA ASP A 189 -25.90 15.68 -28.60
C ASP A 189 -25.91 14.49 -27.63
N PHE A 190 -26.90 13.66 -27.78
CA PHE A 190 -27.11 12.50 -26.94
C PHE A 190 -27.78 11.38 -27.73
N SER A 191 -27.18 10.22 -27.81
CA SER A 191 -27.70 9.04 -28.46
C SER A 191 -27.88 7.87 -27.49
N ILE A 192 -28.98 7.14 -27.67
CA ILE A 192 -29.27 5.90 -26.99
C ILE A 192 -29.42 4.84 -28.09
N GLU A 193 -28.66 3.76 -27.99
CA GLU A 193 -28.91 2.55 -28.77
C GLU A 193 -29.73 1.60 -27.92
N GLU A 194 -30.88 1.16 -28.47
CA GLU A 194 -31.78 0.22 -27.81
C GLU A 194 -31.67 -1.14 -28.49
N ALA A 195 -31.68 -2.21 -27.70
CA ALA A 195 -31.85 -3.58 -28.25
C ALA A 195 -33.27 -3.78 -28.77
N GLU A 196 -33.50 -4.86 -29.51
CA GLU A 196 -34.84 -5.23 -30.06
C GLU A 196 -35.95 -5.33 -28.99
N ASN A 197 -35.57 -5.55 -27.73
CA ASN A 197 -36.49 -5.61 -26.60
C ASN A 197 -36.73 -4.24 -25.90
N GLY A 198 -36.26 -3.14 -26.49
CA GLY A 198 -36.36 -1.78 -25.93
C GLY A 198 -35.41 -1.49 -24.73
N THR A 199 -34.51 -2.42 -24.39
CA THR A 199 -33.55 -2.20 -23.35
C THR A 199 -32.37 -1.37 -23.89
N PRO A 200 -32.00 -0.24 -23.26
CA PRO A 200 -30.85 0.55 -23.69
C PRO A 200 -29.56 -0.26 -23.58
N THR A 201 -28.83 -0.40 -24.66
CA THR A 201 -27.56 -1.13 -24.71
C THR A 201 -26.33 -0.23 -24.70
N HIS A 202 -26.46 0.95 -25.29
CA HIS A 202 -25.37 1.92 -25.35
C HIS A 202 -25.89 3.32 -25.12
N TYR A 203 -25.12 4.06 -24.32
CA TYR A 203 -25.34 5.49 -24.06
C TYR A 203 -24.11 6.27 -24.48
N GLU A 204 -24.31 7.29 -25.30
CA GLU A 204 -23.27 8.18 -25.75
C GLU A 204 -23.74 9.62 -25.64
N ALA A 205 -22.89 10.47 -25.04
CA ALA A 205 -23.12 11.91 -24.95
C ALA A 205 -21.97 12.67 -25.61
N GLN A 206 -22.28 13.55 -26.54
CA GLN A 206 -21.34 14.51 -27.07
C GLN A 206 -21.37 15.76 -26.20
N VAL A 207 -20.29 15.99 -25.48
CA VAL A 207 -20.16 17.08 -24.52
C VAL A 207 -19.03 17.99 -24.96
N MET A 208 -19.27 19.27 -24.96
CA MET A 208 -18.22 20.26 -25.09
C MET A 208 -17.61 20.54 -23.74
N VAL A 209 -16.34 20.21 -23.56
CA VAL A 209 -15.57 20.43 -22.35
C VAL A 209 -14.51 21.47 -22.66
N ASP A 210 -14.64 22.66 -22.05
CA ASP A 210 -13.69 23.77 -22.25
C ASP A 210 -13.44 24.08 -23.75
N GLY A 211 -14.51 24.12 -24.56
CA GLY A 211 -14.41 24.35 -26.01
C GLY A 211 -14.00 23.15 -26.86
N THR A 212 -13.67 22.01 -26.25
CA THR A 212 -13.31 20.78 -26.96
C THR A 212 -14.49 19.81 -27.00
N MET A 213 -14.83 19.31 -28.20
CA MET A 213 -15.87 18.28 -28.34
C MET A 213 -15.35 16.92 -27.91
N VAL A 214 -16.06 16.29 -26.98
CA VAL A 214 -15.70 14.99 -26.40
C VAL A 214 -16.92 14.08 -26.42
N THR A 215 -16.68 12.82 -26.80
CA THR A 215 -17.68 11.78 -26.70
C THR A 215 -17.51 10.99 -25.41
N LEU A 216 -18.51 11.07 -24.53
CA LEU A 216 -18.55 10.33 -23.28
C LEU A 216 -19.42 9.07 -23.45
N ARG A 217 -18.88 7.93 -23.06
CA ARG A 217 -19.60 6.65 -23.04
C ARG A 217 -19.59 6.04 -21.65
N VAL A 218 -20.56 5.20 -21.34
CA VAL A 218 -20.57 4.44 -20.10
C VAL A 218 -19.31 3.57 -20.01
N ASN A 219 -18.62 3.59 -18.88
CA ASN A 219 -17.34 2.91 -18.62
C ASN A 219 -16.14 3.37 -19.49
N HIS A 220 -16.29 4.43 -20.30
CA HIS A 220 -15.21 5.05 -21.06
C HIS A 220 -15.06 6.52 -20.67
N PRO A 221 -14.38 6.83 -19.54
CA PRO A 221 -14.23 8.19 -19.08
C PRO A 221 -13.32 9.01 -20.00
N TYR A 222 -13.61 10.29 -20.13
CA TYR A 222 -12.70 11.26 -20.71
C TYR A 222 -11.66 11.71 -19.69
N ALA A 223 -10.38 11.52 -19.97
CA ALA A 223 -9.29 12.05 -19.15
C ALA A 223 -8.97 13.49 -19.57
N ARG A 224 -9.50 14.48 -18.85
CA ARG A 224 -9.19 15.89 -19.11
C ARG A 224 -7.74 16.21 -18.77
N THR A 225 -7.27 15.67 -17.64
CA THR A 225 -5.87 15.72 -17.21
C THR A 225 -5.42 14.34 -16.72
N ILE A 226 -4.15 14.22 -16.34
CA ILE A 226 -3.61 12.98 -15.73
C ILE A 226 -4.36 12.65 -14.41
N SER A 227 -4.82 13.70 -13.69
CA SER A 227 -5.45 13.57 -12.38
C SER A 227 -6.97 13.78 -12.39
N GLU A 228 -7.56 14.14 -13.53
CA GLU A 228 -9.00 14.41 -13.60
C GLU A 228 -9.67 13.64 -14.74
N LYS A 229 -10.76 12.95 -14.41
CA LYS A 229 -11.55 12.15 -15.33
C LYS A 229 -13.02 12.50 -15.22
N ILE A 230 -13.71 12.53 -16.35
CA ILE A 230 -15.13 12.81 -16.48
C ILE A 230 -15.84 11.53 -16.92
N TYR A 231 -16.76 11.06 -16.10
CA TYR A 231 -17.55 9.84 -16.30
C TYR A 231 -18.99 10.20 -16.63
N LEU A 232 -19.58 9.51 -17.57
CA LEU A 232 -21.00 9.60 -17.86
C LEU A 232 -21.77 8.65 -16.92
N ILE A 233 -22.70 9.19 -16.10
CA ILE A 233 -23.42 8.40 -15.10
C ILE A 233 -24.86 8.14 -15.48
N SER A 234 -25.59 9.18 -15.91
CA SER A 234 -27.04 9.09 -16.04
C SER A 234 -27.61 10.13 -17.01
N PHE A 235 -28.84 9.92 -17.44
CA PHE A 235 -29.60 10.80 -18.37
C PHE A 235 -31.02 10.99 -17.88
N PRO A 236 -31.24 11.78 -16.87
CA PRO A 236 -32.58 12.09 -16.45
C PRO A 236 -33.27 12.98 -17.49
N THR A 237 -34.59 12.91 -17.49
CA THR A 237 -35.44 13.86 -18.21
C THR A 237 -35.97 14.88 -17.20
N SER A 238 -35.79 16.16 -17.51
CA SER A 238 -36.35 17.29 -16.72
C SER A 238 -37.88 17.19 -16.67
N PRO A 239 -38.53 17.73 -15.65
CA PRO A 239 -39.99 17.89 -15.62
C PRO A 239 -40.56 18.62 -16.84
N ARG A 240 -39.75 19.43 -17.53
CA ARG A 240 -40.09 20.13 -18.78
C ARG A 240 -39.91 19.28 -20.04
N GLY A 241 -39.53 17.98 -19.91
CA GLY A 241 -39.26 17.10 -21.03
C GLY A 241 -37.86 17.23 -21.67
N GLU A 242 -37.02 18.14 -21.18
CA GLU A 242 -35.64 18.29 -21.66
C GLU A 242 -34.73 17.20 -21.12
N ARG A 243 -33.95 16.57 -21.98
CA ARG A 243 -32.94 15.60 -21.59
C ARG A 243 -31.64 16.33 -21.25
N TYR A 244 -31.01 15.90 -20.14
CA TYR A 244 -29.69 16.38 -19.74
C TYR A 244 -28.83 15.19 -19.29
N ALA A 245 -27.52 15.34 -19.33
CA ALA A 245 -26.61 14.30 -18.86
C ALA A 245 -26.14 14.63 -17.44
N ILE A 246 -25.92 13.62 -16.62
CA ILE A 246 -25.20 13.78 -15.35
C ILE A 246 -23.82 13.15 -15.53
N VAL A 247 -22.80 13.95 -15.31
CA VAL A 247 -21.41 13.47 -15.30
C VAL A 247 -20.84 13.51 -13.90
N GLU A 248 -19.96 12.57 -13.61
CA GLU A 248 -19.13 12.57 -12.40
C GLU A 248 -17.70 12.95 -12.77
N ILE A 249 -17.18 13.95 -12.09
CA ILE A 249 -15.84 14.45 -12.25
C ILE A 249 -15.04 13.97 -11.06
N VAL A 250 -14.04 13.14 -11.32
CA VAL A 250 -13.16 12.58 -10.28
C VAL A 250 -11.79 13.19 -10.43
N SER A 251 -11.37 13.92 -9.41
CA SER A 251 -10.04 14.52 -9.30
C SER A 251 -9.19 13.77 -8.28
N GLU A 252 -8.06 13.22 -8.72
CA GLU A 252 -7.12 12.43 -7.89
C GLU A 252 -5.68 12.93 -8.12
N PRO A 253 -5.25 14.01 -7.47
CA PRO A 253 -3.93 14.63 -7.71
C PRO A 253 -2.74 13.70 -7.49
N TRP A 254 -2.89 12.70 -6.61
CA TRP A 254 -1.83 11.74 -6.25
C TRP A 254 -1.83 10.47 -7.13
N GLN A 255 -2.71 10.36 -8.11
CA GLN A 255 -2.86 9.17 -8.95
C GLN A 255 -1.55 8.77 -9.67
N TRP A 256 -0.78 9.74 -10.17
CA TRP A 256 0.50 9.49 -10.83
C TRP A 256 1.53 8.85 -9.89
N LEU A 257 1.56 9.23 -8.61
CA LEU A 257 2.45 8.65 -7.61
C LEU A 257 2.05 7.21 -7.30
N SER A 258 0.74 6.95 -7.17
CA SER A 258 0.19 5.60 -7.00
C SER A 258 0.54 4.70 -8.19
N ALA A 259 0.34 5.18 -9.43
CA ALA A 259 0.69 4.46 -10.65
C ALA A 259 2.18 4.14 -10.73
N THR A 260 3.05 5.10 -10.40
CA THR A 260 4.50 4.89 -10.32
C THR A 260 4.85 3.79 -9.32
N GLY A 261 4.24 3.80 -8.13
CA GLY A 261 4.41 2.77 -7.12
C GLY A 261 4.02 1.38 -7.62
N ILE A 262 2.88 1.26 -8.31
CA ILE A 262 2.39 0.00 -8.89
C ILE A 262 3.34 -0.50 -9.99
N ILE A 263 3.80 0.37 -10.89
CA ILE A 263 4.76 0.01 -11.94
C ILE A 263 6.07 -0.52 -11.33
N MET A 264 6.58 0.15 -10.28
CA MET A 264 7.77 -0.31 -9.57
C MET A 264 7.55 -1.68 -8.92
N LEU A 265 6.38 -1.93 -8.34
CA LEU A 265 6.00 -3.21 -7.76
C LEU A 265 6.01 -4.33 -8.80
N LEU A 266 5.37 -4.10 -9.95
CA LEU A 266 5.32 -5.05 -11.06
C LEU A 266 6.72 -5.34 -11.61
N ALA A 267 7.55 -4.32 -11.82
CA ALA A 267 8.93 -4.47 -12.23
C ALA A 267 9.76 -5.27 -11.22
N GLY A 268 9.58 -4.99 -9.91
CA GLY A 268 10.22 -5.74 -8.83
C GLY A 268 9.78 -7.20 -8.79
N ALA A 269 8.50 -7.48 -8.98
CA ALA A 269 7.96 -8.84 -9.09
C ALA A 269 8.53 -9.58 -10.32
N MET A 270 8.56 -8.93 -11.48
CA MET A 270 9.17 -9.49 -12.70
C MET A 270 10.64 -9.91 -12.47
N LEU A 271 11.42 -9.03 -11.83
CA LEU A 271 12.81 -9.35 -11.50
C LEU A 271 12.92 -10.53 -10.51
N LEU A 272 11.93 -10.76 -9.65
CA LEU A 272 11.89 -11.94 -8.78
C LEU A 272 11.72 -13.23 -9.59
N PHE A 273 10.83 -13.22 -10.58
CA PHE A 273 10.60 -14.38 -11.45
C PHE A 273 11.82 -14.67 -12.36
N VAL A 274 12.36 -13.66 -13.03
CA VAL A 274 13.46 -13.81 -13.98
C VAL A 274 14.76 -14.26 -13.31
N GLN A 275 15.11 -13.67 -12.16
CA GLN A 275 16.37 -13.98 -11.47
C GLN A 275 16.26 -15.20 -10.54
N GLY A 276 15.07 -15.73 -10.30
CA GLY A 276 14.81 -16.84 -9.41
C GLY A 276 15.15 -16.56 -7.93
N PRO A 277 14.98 -17.52 -7.04
CA PRO A 277 15.43 -17.43 -5.65
C PRO A 277 16.95 -17.32 -5.62
N ARG A 278 17.47 -16.39 -4.81
CA ARG A 278 18.92 -16.36 -4.56
C ARG A 278 19.32 -17.74 -4.06
N LYS A 279 20.28 -18.40 -4.72
CA LYS A 279 20.90 -19.62 -4.20
C LYS A 279 21.23 -19.34 -2.73
N GLY A 280 20.54 -20.02 -1.84
CA GLY A 280 20.80 -19.92 -0.40
C GLY A 280 22.29 -20.21 -0.18
N ARG A 281 22.92 -19.61 0.83
CA ARG A 281 24.18 -20.15 1.33
C ARG A 281 23.94 -21.66 1.54
N PRO A 282 24.83 -22.55 1.10
CA PRO A 282 24.73 -23.92 1.49
C PRO A 282 24.48 -23.93 3.00
N LEU A 283 23.48 -24.68 3.44
CA LEU A 283 23.27 -24.88 4.87
C LEU A 283 24.63 -25.30 5.43
N PRO A 284 25.08 -24.74 6.58
CA PRO A 284 26.25 -25.28 7.25
C PRO A 284 26.03 -26.78 7.30
N ASN A 285 27.05 -27.53 6.92
CA ASN A 285 26.99 -28.99 6.95
C ASN A 285 26.23 -29.43 8.21
N PRO A 286 25.22 -30.28 8.10
CA PRO A 286 24.53 -30.77 9.28
C PRO A 286 25.61 -31.22 10.25
N LEU A 287 25.50 -30.78 11.50
CA LEU A 287 26.39 -31.21 12.58
C LEU A 287 26.55 -32.72 12.45
N PRO A 288 27.80 -33.28 12.48
CA PRO A 288 28.03 -34.70 12.36
C PRO A 288 27.08 -35.39 13.33
N ARG A 289 26.33 -36.37 12.84
CA ARG A 289 25.47 -37.17 13.68
C ARG A 289 26.35 -37.81 14.74
N ARG A 290 25.84 -37.98 15.96
CA ARG A 290 26.58 -38.53 17.10
C ARG A 290 27.34 -39.85 16.79
N GLY A 291 26.94 -40.61 15.75
CA GLY A 291 27.64 -41.75 15.21
C GLY A 291 28.84 -41.47 14.29
N ASP A 292 28.90 -40.26 13.71
CA ASP A 292 30.00 -39.85 12.80
C ASP A 292 31.22 -39.39 13.60
N SER A 293 31.01 -38.85 14.82
CA SER A 293 32.11 -38.52 15.73
C SER A 293 32.80 -39.76 16.30
N GLU A 294 32.03 -40.80 16.61
CA GLU A 294 32.57 -42.09 17.09
C GLU A 294 33.39 -42.81 16.01
N SER A 295 32.91 -42.75 14.74
CA SER A 295 33.64 -43.29 13.60
C SER A 295 34.91 -42.51 13.27
N ALA A 296 34.93 -41.19 13.51
CA ALA A 296 36.10 -40.34 13.33
C ALA A 296 37.15 -40.58 14.44
N GLU A 297 36.73 -40.76 15.69
CA GLU A 297 37.60 -41.09 16.80
C GLU A 297 38.26 -42.46 16.61
N ILE A 298 37.50 -43.49 16.19
CA ILE A 298 38.02 -44.83 15.88
C ILE A 298 39.07 -44.77 14.76
N LYS A 299 38.83 -43.98 13.70
CA LYS A 299 39.80 -43.80 12.62
C LYS A 299 41.06 -43.07 13.08
N LEU A 300 40.96 -42.08 13.93
CA LEU A 300 42.12 -41.39 14.51
C LEU A 300 42.94 -42.32 15.40
N HIS A 301 42.28 -43.11 16.24
CA HIS A 301 42.96 -44.08 17.14
C HIS A 301 43.67 -45.18 16.34
N THR A 302 43.07 -45.66 15.26
CA THR A 302 43.68 -46.66 14.37
C THR A 302 44.87 -46.09 13.60
N LYS A 303 44.79 -44.81 13.16
CA LYS A 303 45.90 -44.14 12.49
C LYS A 303 47.07 -43.88 13.43
N TYR A 304 46.80 -43.52 14.68
CA TYR A 304 47.82 -43.31 15.71
C TYR A 304 48.54 -44.58 16.08
N LYS A 305 47.79 -45.69 16.22
CA LYS A 305 48.36 -47.03 16.51
C LYS A 305 49.25 -47.56 15.38
N LYS A 306 48.87 -47.24 14.12
CA LYS A 306 49.67 -47.60 12.95
C LYS A 306 51.00 -46.84 12.88
N THR A 307 50.96 -45.50 13.21
CA THR A 307 52.18 -44.68 13.22
C THR A 307 53.16 -45.09 14.34
N ILE A 308 52.65 -45.52 15.48
CA ILE A 308 53.50 -46.02 16.57
C ILE A 308 54.19 -47.34 16.17
N ASN A 309 53.46 -48.29 15.60
CA ASN A 309 54.05 -49.60 15.13
C ASN A 309 55.08 -49.40 13.99
N ASP A 310 54.79 -48.42 13.07
CA ASP A 310 55.76 -48.13 11.97
C ASP A 310 57.04 -47.48 12.49
N ASN A 311 57.00 -46.77 13.62
CA ASN A 311 58.15 -46.14 14.27
C ASN A 311 58.97 -47.19 15.14
N GLU A 312 58.34 -48.20 15.68
CA GLU A 312 59.01 -49.26 16.42
C GLU A 312 59.72 -50.20 15.46
N ASN A 313 59.17 -50.55 14.32
CA ASN A 313 59.79 -51.38 13.31
C ASN A 313 60.96 -50.74 12.54
N ASN A 314 61.10 -49.39 12.58
CA ASN A 314 62.25 -48.71 12.00
C ASN A 314 63.42 -48.49 12.98
N LYS A 315 63.37 -49.06 14.18
CA LYS A 315 64.41 -48.95 15.21
C LYS A 315 65.14 -50.31 15.48
N LEU A 316 64.79 -51.35 14.74
CA LEU A 316 65.50 -52.60 14.66
C LEU A 316 66.24 -52.69 13.31
#